data_2eb204c56b48b4e52de2e4cd2ba6673e
#
_entry.id   2eb204c56b48b4e52de2e4cd2ba6673e
#
_cell.length_a   1.000
_cell.length_b   1.000
_cell.length_c   1.000
_cell.angle_alpha   90.00
_cell.angle_beta   90.00
_cell.angle_gamma   90.00
#
_symmetry.space_group_name_H-M   'P 1'
#
loop_
_entity.id
_entity.type
_entity.pdbx_description
1 polymer ?
#
loop_
_entity_poly.entity_id
_entity_poly.type
_entity_poly.pdbx_seq_one_letter_code
_entity_poly.pdbx_strand_id
1 'polypeptide(L)'
;IFIASSINGGAKYLQFLTGMDVLVSKIVCVLAFGVYVYVGGYLAVVWTDVIQLGILLVGFAAIIIKAVPSAGGWDAIRATYEAAGNNGAMTFYGLGSTGFMAAISLIVASALGEMGAPTFRTRIYTAKDPKTARKGFIFAAIMTLLFSLVPSIIGMSAYTMASANEVLAVLENPDFAFAYMATNVLAPALGLL
;
A
#
# COMPACT_ATOMS: atom_id res chain seq x y z
N ILE A 1 0.64 -12.90 -11.73
CA ILE A 1 1.52 -11.86 -11.17
C ILE A 1 0.82 -11.13 -10.02
N PHE A 2 -0.38 -10.57 -10.21
CA PHE A 2 -1.09 -9.78 -9.20
C PHE A 2 -1.35 -10.54 -7.88
N ILE A 3 -1.90 -11.77 -7.97
CA ILE A 3 -2.15 -12.62 -6.80
C ILE A 3 -0.84 -12.95 -6.06
N ALA A 4 0.21 -13.27 -6.80
CA ALA A 4 1.51 -13.58 -6.20
C ALA A 4 2.10 -12.35 -5.47
N SER A 5 1.93 -11.15 -6.03
CA SER A 5 2.35 -9.91 -5.39
C SER A 5 1.58 -9.64 -4.09
N SER A 6 0.27 -9.86 -4.10
CA SER A 6 -0.59 -9.69 -2.92
C SER A 6 -0.24 -10.68 -1.80
N ILE A 7 -0.01 -11.95 -2.15
CA ILE A 7 0.45 -12.97 -1.20
C ILE A 7 1.82 -12.60 -0.63
N ASN A 8 2.73 -12.12 -1.47
CA ASN A 8 4.06 -11.72 -1.02
C ASN A 8 4.01 -10.54 -0.05
N GLY A 9 3.18 -9.53 -0.32
CA GLY A 9 2.96 -8.40 0.60
C GLY A 9 2.41 -8.84 1.96
N GLY A 10 1.36 -9.67 1.96
CA GLY A 10 0.80 -10.22 3.20
C GLY A 10 1.80 -11.08 3.97
N ALA A 11 2.57 -11.91 3.28
CA ALA A 11 3.58 -12.76 3.89
C ALA A 11 4.73 -11.95 4.52
N LYS A 12 5.15 -10.87 3.88
CA LYS A 12 6.17 -9.94 4.42
C LYS A 12 5.67 -9.24 5.68
N TYR A 13 4.41 -8.82 5.68
CA TYR A 13 3.80 -8.24 6.86
C TYR A 13 3.73 -9.25 8.02
N LEU A 14 3.28 -10.47 7.74
CA LEU A 14 3.23 -11.55 8.72
C LEU A 14 4.62 -11.92 9.25
N GLN A 15 5.62 -12.00 8.37
CA GLN A 15 7.02 -12.21 8.75
C GLN A 15 7.52 -11.11 9.71
N PHE A 16 7.25 -9.85 9.38
CA PHE A 16 7.69 -8.73 10.22
C PHE A 16 7.07 -8.79 11.63
N LEU A 17 5.77 -9.13 11.72
CA LEU A 17 5.06 -9.20 13.01
C LEU A 17 5.43 -10.41 13.85
N THR A 18 5.67 -11.56 13.23
CA THR A 18 5.81 -12.85 13.94
C THR A 18 7.23 -13.40 13.97
N GLY A 19 8.12 -12.87 13.12
CA GLY A 19 9.48 -13.41 12.94
C GLY A 19 9.52 -14.75 12.20
N MET A 20 8.42 -15.24 11.65
CA MET A 20 8.37 -16.50 10.89
C MET A 20 9.17 -16.41 9.60
N ASP A 21 9.64 -17.59 9.11
CA ASP A 21 10.25 -17.69 7.80
C ASP A 21 9.31 -17.23 6.67
N VAL A 22 9.87 -16.63 5.62
CA VAL A 22 9.11 -16.09 4.46
C VAL A 22 8.27 -17.17 3.78
N LEU A 23 8.81 -18.39 3.63
CA LEU A 23 8.09 -19.47 2.98
C LEU A 23 6.89 -19.94 3.82
N VAL A 24 7.09 -20.06 5.13
CA VAL A 24 6.01 -20.41 6.06
C VAL A 24 4.93 -19.33 6.04
N SER A 25 5.31 -18.07 6.10
CA SER A 25 4.38 -16.94 6.01
C SER A 25 3.57 -16.94 4.71
N LYS A 26 4.19 -17.28 3.58
CA LYS A 26 3.48 -17.41 2.29
C LYS A 26 2.48 -18.56 2.30
N ILE A 27 2.85 -19.72 2.84
CA ILE A 27 1.95 -20.88 2.94
C ILE A 27 0.74 -20.53 3.81
N VAL A 28 0.97 -19.91 4.98
CA VAL A 28 -0.12 -19.47 5.87
C VAL A 28 -1.07 -18.50 5.17
N CYS A 29 -0.54 -17.48 4.47
CA CYS A 29 -1.35 -16.54 3.70
C CYS A 29 -2.17 -17.24 2.61
N VAL A 30 -1.56 -18.15 1.82
CA VAL A 30 -2.26 -18.88 0.76
C VAL A 30 -3.39 -19.74 1.32
N LEU A 31 -3.15 -20.45 2.42
CA LEU A 31 -4.15 -21.29 3.06
C LEU A 31 -5.30 -20.44 3.63
N ALA A 32 -4.99 -19.36 4.34
CA ALA A 32 -5.99 -18.46 4.91
C ALA A 32 -6.89 -17.85 3.83
N PHE A 33 -6.30 -17.29 2.77
CA PHE A 33 -7.06 -16.71 1.67
C PHE A 33 -7.81 -17.77 0.86
N GLY A 34 -7.21 -18.93 0.63
CA GLY A 34 -7.83 -20.06 -0.10
C GLY A 34 -9.08 -20.57 0.61
N VAL A 35 -8.98 -20.85 1.90
CA VAL A 35 -10.12 -21.30 2.71
C VAL A 35 -11.21 -20.25 2.75
N TYR A 36 -10.84 -18.98 3.00
CA TYR A 36 -11.78 -17.88 3.03
C TYR A 36 -12.59 -17.73 1.72
N VAL A 37 -11.90 -17.75 0.58
CA VAL A 37 -12.56 -17.63 -0.74
C VAL A 37 -13.37 -18.88 -1.08
N TYR A 38 -12.87 -20.06 -0.73
CA TYR A 38 -13.58 -21.33 -0.98
C TYR A 38 -14.89 -21.42 -0.21
N VAL A 39 -14.89 -21.02 1.07
CA VAL A 39 -16.10 -21.11 1.92
C VAL A 39 -17.06 -19.97 1.64
N GLY A 40 -16.55 -18.75 1.44
CA GLY A 40 -17.37 -17.55 1.36
C GLY A 40 -17.84 -17.16 -0.05
N GLY A 41 -17.17 -17.63 -1.09
CA GLY A 41 -17.47 -17.28 -2.47
C GLY A 41 -17.36 -15.77 -2.76
N TYR A 42 -17.86 -15.35 -3.92
CA TYR A 42 -17.75 -13.95 -4.40
C TYR A 42 -18.47 -12.95 -3.49
N LEU A 43 -19.64 -13.30 -2.97
CA LEU A 43 -20.43 -12.38 -2.16
C LEU A 43 -19.77 -12.05 -0.82
N ALA A 44 -19.16 -13.05 -0.18
CA ALA A 44 -18.43 -12.84 1.05
C ALA A 44 -17.20 -11.94 0.83
N VAL A 45 -16.49 -12.11 -0.29
CA VAL A 45 -15.37 -11.24 -0.67
C VAL A 45 -15.84 -9.80 -0.81
N VAL A 46 -16.96 -9.55 -1.49
CA VAL A 46 -17.49 -8.19 -1.67
C VAL A 46 -17.84 -7.54 -0.32
N TRP A 47 -18.49 -8.27 0.60
CA TRP A 47 -18.82 -7.74 1.92
C TRP A 47 -17.59 -7.44 2.78
N THR A 48 -16.59 -8.33 2.74
CA THR A 48 -15.34 -8.07 3.46
C THR A 48 -14.56 -6.91 2.85
N ASP A 49 -14.57 -6.73 1.53
CA ASP A 49 -13.96 -5.56 0.87
C ASP A 49 -14.55 -4.25 1.40
N VAL A 50 -15.86 -4.19 1.63
CA VAL A 50 -16.53 -2.99 2.19
C VAL A 50 -16.06 -2.72 3.63
N ILE A 51 -15.99 -3.75 4.47
CA ILE A 51 -15.52 -3.63 5.86
C ILE A 51 -14.04 -3.22 5.88
N GLN A 52 -13.22 -3.88 5.06
CA GLN A 52 -11.80 -3.58 4.93
C GLN A 52 -11.57 -2.15 4.44
N LEU A 53 -12.36 -1.66 3.49
CA LEU A 53 -12.29 -0.26 3.06
C LEU A 53 -12.51 0.70 4.24
N GLY A 54 -13.49 0.43 5.10
CA GLY A 54 -13.72 1.23 6.30
C GLY A 54 -12.52 1.24 7.25
N ILE A 55 -11.93 0.08 7.51
CA ILE A 55 -10.74 -0.07 8.34
C ILE A 55 -9.55 0.67 7.71
N LEU A 56 -9.33 0.50 6.40
CA LEU A 56 -8.26 1.18 5.67
C LEU A 56 -8.38 2.70 5.71
N LEU A 57 -9.60 3.24 5.56
CA LEU A 57 -9.84 4.68 5.65
C LEU A 57 -9.42 5.24 7.01
N VAL A 58 -9.82 4.57 8.09
CA VAL A 58 -9.46 4.97 9.46
C VAL A 58 -7.97 4.79 9.72
N GLY A 59 -7.41 3.65 9.36
CA GLY A 59 -5.99 3.34 9.55
C GLY A 59 -5.08 4.29 8.77
N PHE A 60 -5.37 4.57 7.53
CA PHE A 60 -4.60 5.50 6.72
C PHE A 60 -4.72 6.94 7.19
N ALA A 61 -5.92 7.38 7.59
CA ALA A 61 -6.07 8.70 8.19
C ALA A 61 -5.23 8.84 9.47
N ALA A 62 -5.29 7.83 10.34
CA ALA A 62 -4.51 7.81 11.58
C ALA A 62 -3.00 7.83 11.33
N ILE A 63 -2.54 7.04 10.37
CA ILE A 63 -1.09 6.94 10.06
C ILE A 63 -0.58 8.22 9.41
N ILE A 64 -1.32 8.81 8.46
CA ILE A 64 -0.91 10.05 7.79
C ILE A 64 -0.76 11.19 8.79
N ILE A 65 -1.75 11.36 9.69
CA ILE A 65 -1.73 12.44 10.69
C ILE A 65 -0.48 12.33 11.59
N LYS A 66 -0.01 11.12 11.87
CA LYS A 66 1.12 10.87 12.76
C LYS A 66 2.46 10.65 12.04
N ALA A 67 2.46 10.14 10.82
CA ALA A 67 3.67 9.75 10.10
C ALA A 67 4.66 10.90 9.93
N VAL A 68 4.21 12.03 9.41
CA VAL A 68 5.07 13.20 9.16
C VAL A 68 5.60 13.80 10.46
N PRO A 69 4.78 14.06 11.50
CA PRO A 69 5.28 14.52 12.80
C PRO A 69 6.26 13.54 13.45
N SER A 70 6.00 12.23 13.37
CA SER A 70 6.90 11.21 13.96
C SER A 70 8.25 11.14 13.25
N ALA A 71 8.31 11.49 11.96
CA ALA A 71 9.56 11.59 11.20
C ALA A 71 10.32 12.92 11.44
N GLY A 72 9.81 13.79 12.31
CA GLY A 72 10.42 15.11 12.57
C GLY A 72 9.93 16.24 11.64
N GLY A 73 8.83 16.00 10.90
CA GLY A 73 8.26 16.95 9.95
C GLY A 73 8.83 16.87 8.54
N TRP A 74 8.30 17.68 7.65
CA TRP A 74 8.72 17.70 6.24
C TRP A 74 10.17 18.14 6.04
N ASP A 75 10.69 19.01 6.89
CA ASP A 75 12.08 19.47 6.82
C ASP A 75 13.06 18.34 7.16
N ALA A 76 12.76 17.51 8.16
CA ALA A 76 13.57 16.34 8.49
C ALA A 76 13.53 15.29 7.36
N ILE A 77 12.36 15.03 6.79
CA ILE A 77 12.23 14.12 5.64
C ILE A 77 13.09 14.63 4.48
N ARG A 78 12.97 15.90 4.14
CA ARG A 78 13.74 16.51 3.06
C ARG A 78 15.25 16.42 3.31
N ALA A 79 15.71 16.79 4.51
CA ALA A 79 17.11 16.72 4.89
C ALA A 79 17.69 15.30 4.78
N THR A 80 16.91 14.26 5.16
CA THR A 80 17.31 12.86 5.02
C THR A 80 17.51 12.46 3.56
N TYR A 81 16.60 12.86 2.67
CA TYR A 81 16.74 12.57 1.23
C TYR A 81 17.88 13.34 0.57
N GLU A 82 18.11 14.59 0.98
CA GLU A 82 19.25 15.40 0.51
C GLU A 82 20.57 14.78 0.97
N ALA A 83 20.67 14.35 2.24
CA ALA A 83 21.85 13.66 2.77
C ALA A 83 22.13 12.33 2.06
N ALA A 84 21.10 11.63 1.62
CA ALA A 84 21.22 10.41 0.82
C ALA A 84 21.57 10.67 -0.67
N GLY A 85 21.79 11.92 -1.07
CA GLY A 85 22.11 12.30 -2.45
C GLY A 85 20.92 12.33 -3.41
N ASN A 86 19.69 12.19 -2.90
CA ASN A 86 18.44 12.12 -3.68
C ASN A 86 17.71 13.47 -3.73
N ASN A 87 18.40 14.55 -4.06
CA ASN A 87 17.85 15.92 -4.06
C ASN A 87 16.62 16.10 -4.98
N GLY A 88 16.48 15.26 -6.00
CA GLY A 88 15.33 15.28 -6.92
C GLY A 88 14.15 14.44 -6.49
N ALA A 89 14.28 13.57 -5.48
CA ALA A 89 13.23 12.61 -5.08
C ALA A 89 11.96 13.31 -4.56
N MET A 90 12.11 14.49 -3.93
CA MET A 90 11.01 15.30 -3.42
C MET A 90 10.38 16.23 -4.45
N THR A 91 10.83 16.20 -5.70
CA THR A 91 10.23 17.00 -6.78
C THR A 91 9.05 16.26 -7.39
N PHE A 92 8.05 17.01 -7.89
CA PHE A 92 6.85 16.45 -8.51
C PHE A 92 7.14 15.45 -9.65
N TYR A 93 8.23 15.64 -10.37
CA TYR A 93 8.63 14.77 -11.48
C TYR A 93 9.66 13.70 -11.08
N GLY A 94 10.06 13.62 -9.81
CA GLY A 94 11.10 12.69 -9.37
C GLY A 94 12.42 12.91 -10.11
N LEU A 95 12.79 14.18 -10.35
CA LEU A 95 14.01 14.55 -11.06
C LEU A 95 15.24 14.06 -10.28
N GLY A 96 16.08 13.26 -10.92
CA GLY A 96 17.25 12.65 -10.30
C GLY A 96 17.05 11.22 -9.77
N SER A 97 15.81 10.71 -9.71
CA SER A 97 15.52 9.30 -9.39
C SER A 97 14.82 8.58 -10.54
N THR A 98 13.50 8.73 -10.65
CA THR A 98 12.70 8.02 -11.66
C THR A 98 12.62 8.79 -12.98
N GLY A 99 12.49 10.11 -12.94
CA GLY A 99 12.34 10.99 -14.09
C GLY A 99 10.94 10.96 -14.73
N PHE A 100 10.62 12.02 -15.47
CA PHE A 100 9.31 12.25 -16.06
C PHE A 100 8.87 11.13 -17.03
N MET A 101 9.78 10.67 -17.91
CA MET A 101 9.47 9.63 -18.89
C MET A 101 9.16 8.28 -18.26
N ALA A 102 9.88 7.91 -17.20
CA ALA A 102 9.61 6.68 -16.48
C ALA A 102 8.28 6.77 -15.72
N ALA A 103 7.95 7.92 -15.13
CA ALA A 103 6.66 8.13 -14.47
C ALA A 103 5.49 7.98 -15.46
N ILE A 104 5.58 8.61 -16.63
CA ILE A 104 4.57 8.44 -17.70
C ILE A 104 4.47 7.00 -18.17
N SER A 105 5.60 6.32 -18.38
CA SER A 105 5.61 4.91 -18.81
C SER A 105 4.87 4.02 -17.81
N LEU A 106 5.10 4.22 -16.51
CA LEU A 106 4.41 3.48 -15.46
C LEU A 106 2.90 3.77 -15.43
N ILE A 107 2.50 5.03 -15.60
CA ILE A 107 1.08 5.41 -15.66
C ILE A 107 0.40 4.72 -16.84
N VAL A 108 1.00 4.81 -18.03
CA VAL A 108 0.44 4.22 -19.25
C VAL A 108 0.40 2.70 -19.16
N ALA A 109 1.48 2.06 -18.71
CA ALA A 109 1.55 0.61 -18.55
C ALA A 109 0.51 0.10 -17.53
N SER A 110 0.37 0.79 -16.39
CA SER A 110 -0.62 0.45 -15.39
C SER A 110 -2.05 0.63 -15.91
N ALA A 111 -2.33 1.75 -16.56
CA ALA A 111 -3.68 2.02 -17.12
C ALA A 111 -4.08 0.96 -18.17
N LEU A 112 -3.19 0.60 -19.07
CA LEU A 112 -3.45 -0.43 -20.08
C LEU A 112 -3.58 -1.83 -19.45
N GLY A 113 -2.74 -2.14 -18.46
CA GLY A 113 -2.81 -3.40 -17.72
C GLY A 113 -4.13 -3.58 -16.98
N GLU A 114 -4.60 -2.53 -16.32
CA GLU A 114 -5.86 -2.54 -15.58
C GLU A 114 -7.08 -2.65 -16.51
N MET A 115 -7.07 -1.99 -17.66
CA MET A 115 -8.15 -2.13 -18.66
C MET A 115 -8.27 -3.56 -19.18
N GLY A 116 -7.17 -4.32 -19.24
CA GLY A 116 -7.14 -5.74 -19.61
C GLY A 116 -7.53 -6.70 -18.50
N ALA A 117 -7.49 -6.27 -17.24
CA ALA A 117 -7.64 -7.15 -16.08
C ALA A 117 -9.07 -7.71 -15.94
N PRO A 118 -9.23 -9.04 -15.73
CA PRO A 118 -10.55 -9.67 -15.57
C PRO A 118 -11.33 -9.13 -14.37
N THR A 119 -10.66 -8.70 -13.32
CA THR A 119 -11.26 -8.17 -12.09
C THR A 119 -12.16 -6.95 -12.34
N PHE A 120 -11.75 -6.02 -13.21
CA PHE A 120 -12.58 -4.87 -13.55
C PHE A 120 -13.79 -5.26 -14.39
N ARG A 121 -13.61 -6.20 -15.33
CA ARG A 121 -14.71 -6.70 -16.16
C ARG A 121 -15.78 -7.41 -15.32
N THR A 122 -15.35 -8.24 -14.36
CA THR A 122 -16.28 -8.91 -13.44
C THR A 122 -17.14 -7.90 -12.68
N ARG A 123 -16.57 -6.81 -12.21
CA ARG A 123 -17.32 -5.76 -11.50
C ARG A 123 -18.32 -5.04 -12.39
N ILE A 124 -18.03 -4.89 -13.69
CA ILE A 124 -18.99 -4.33 -14.66
C ILE A 124 -20.16 -5.29 -14.85
N TYR A 125 -19.89 -6.59 -15.04
CA TYR A 125 -20.94 -7.59 -15.30
C TYR A 125 -21.82 -7.88 -14.08
N THR A 126 -21.32 -7.69 -12.87
CA THR A 126 -22.07 -7.89 -11.62
C THR A 126 -22.86 -6.65 -11.17
N ALA A 127 -22.68 -5.53 -11.83
CA ALA A 127 -23.42 -4.30 -11.51
C ALA A 127 -24.89 -4.43 -11.94
N LYS A 128 -25.79 -3.85 -11.14
CA LYS A 128 -27.24 -3.86 -11.39
C LYS A 128 -27.62 -3.21 -12.72
N ASP A 129 -26.93 -2.16 -13.10
CA ASP A 129 -27.16 -1.40 -14.32
C ASP A 129 -25.89 -0.61 -14.74
N PRO A 130 -25.79 -0.15 -16.00
CA PRO A 130 -24.63 0.58 -16.49
C PRO A 130 -24.38 1.91 -15.76
N LYS A 131 -25.43 2.57 -15.25
CA LYS A 131 -25.27 3.83 -14.50
C LYS A 131 -24.62 3.59 -13.15
N THR A 132 -25.01 2.50 -12.47
CA THR A 132 -24.40 2.07 -11.21
C THR A 132 -22.94 1.69 -11.41
N ALA A 133 -22.62 0.92 -12.45
CA ALA A 133 -21.25 0.60 -12.81
C ALA A 133 -20.41 1.87 -13.01
N ARG A 134 -20.88 2.81 -13.84
CA ARG A 134 -20.19 4.07 -14.11
C ARG A 134 -19.93 4.89 -12.84
N LYS A 135 -20.95 5.05 -11.97
CA LYS A 135 -20.80 5.77 -10.70
C LYS A 135 -19.77 5.10 -9.79
N GLY A 136 -19.79 3.76 -9.69
CA GLY A 136 -18.83 2.99 -8.92
C GLY A 136 -17.39 3.19 -9.41
N PHE A 137 -17.17 3.15 -10.73
CA PHE A 137 -15.84 3.40 -11.30
C PHE A 137 -15.34 4.84 -11.09
N ILE A 138 -16.21 5.84 -11.22
CA ILE A 138 -15.84 7.24 -10.94
C ILE A 138 -15.47 7.40 -9.46
N PHE A 139 -16.28 6.84 -8.56
CA PHE A 139 -15.99 6.87 -7.13
C PHE A 139 -14.65 6.16 -6.81
N ALA A 140 -14.43 4.97 -7.38
CA ALA A 140 -13.18 4.25 -7.20
C ALA A 140 -11.97 5.04 -7.73
N ALA A 141 -12.10 5.71 -8.88
CA ALA A 141 -11.04 6.55 -9.44
C ALA A 141 -10.69 7.72 -8.51
N ILE A 142 -11.69 8.40 -7.95
CA ILE A 142 -11.47 9.49 -6.99
C ILE A 142 -10.78 8.96 -5.72
N MET A 143 -11.26 7.83 -5.18
CA MET A 143 -10.65 7.20 -4.02
C MET A 143 -9.19 6.79 -4.30
N THR A 144 -8.93 6.14 -5.42
CA THR A 144 -7.56 5.75 -5.81
C THR A 144 -6.65 6.96 -5.92
N LEU A 145 -7.12 8.07 -6.50
CA LEU A 145 -6.33 9.30 -6.59
C LEU A 145 -5.99 9.87 -5.21
N LEU A 146 -6.95 9.91 -4.29
CA LEU A 146 -6.72 10.37 -2.93
C LEU A 146 -5.76 9.45 -2.17
N PHE A 147 -5.94 8.14 -2.32
CA PHE A 147 -5.11 7.14 -1.65
C PHE A 147 -3.71 6.98 -2.26
N SER A 148 -3.48 7.41 -3.50
CA SER A 148 -2.17 7.26 -4.15
C SER A 148 -1.04 7.99 -3.42
N LEU A 149 -1.35 9.06 -2.70
CA LEU A 149 -0.38 9.82 -1.91
C LEU A 149 0.00 9.14 -0.59
N VAL A 150 -0.88 8.29 -0.05
CA VAL A 150 -0.70 7.67 1.27
C VAL A 150 0.56 6.80 1.36
N PRO A 151 0.77 5.83 0.46
CA PRO A 151 1.98 5.00 0.48
C PRO A 151 3.27 5.80 0.35
N SER A 152 3.25 6.87 -0.45
CA SER A 152 4.41 7.75 -0.62
C SER A 152 4.77 8.48 0.68
N ILE A 153 3.79 9.03 1.37
CA ILE A 153 3.99 9.72 2.65
C ILE A 153 4.49 8.73 3.72
N ILE A 154 3.87 7.55 3.79
CA ILE A 154 4.27 6.50 4.73
C ILE A 154 5.70 6.04 4.44
N GLY A 155 6.02 5.77 3.18
CA GLY A 155 7.35 5.31 2.77
C GLY A 155 8.45 6.33 3.08
N MET A 156 8.22 7.60 2.75
CA MET A 156 9.18 8.68 3.06
C MET A 156 9.38 8.84 4.57
N SER A 157 8.31 8.82 5.35
CA SER A 157 8.38 8.91 6.80
C SER A 157 9.07 7.70 7.43
N ALA A 158 8.77 6.49 6.93
CA ALA A 158 9.42 5.25 7.38
C ALA A 158 10.91 5.26 7.11
N TYR A 159 11.33 5.68 5.92
CA TYR A 159 12.74 5.78 5.55
C TYR A 159 13.48 6.76 6.45
N THR A 160 12.89 7.94 6.71
CA THR A 160 13.50 8.96 7.59
C THR A 160 13.64 8.44 9.02
N MET A 161 12.58 7.83 9.57
CA MET A 161 12.63 7.26 10.92
C MET A 161 13.60 6.08 11.02
N ALA A 162 13.63 5.21 10.03
CA ALA A 162 14.54 4.06 9.98
C ALA A 162 15.99 4.52 9.85
N SER A 163 16.27 5.54 9.06
CA SER A 163 17.62 6.14 8.94
C SER A 163 18.06 6.78 10.24
N ALA A 164 17.19 7.50 10.93
CA ALA A 164 17.51 8.14 12.22
C ALA A 164 17.73 7.13 13.35
N ASN A 165 17.10 5.97 13.30
CA ASN A 165 17.19 4.93 14.34
C ASN A 165 18.04 3.73 13.90
N GLU A 166 18.73 3.81 12.76
CA GLU A 166 19.59 2.75 12.20
C GLU A 166 18.89 1.39 12.05
N VAL A 167 17.60 1.40 11.68
CA VAL A 167 16.79 0.18 11.52
C VAL A 167 17.10 -0.47 10.18
N LEU A 168 18.16 -1.27 10.13
CA LEU A 168 18.67 -1.93 8.92
C LEU A 168 17.61 -2.76 8.21
N ALA A 169 16.74 -3.47 8.94
CA ALA A 169 15.71 -4.31 8.35
C ALA A 169 14.76 -3.54 7.40
N VAL A 170 14.46 -2.26 7.69
CA VAL A 170 13.62 -1.40 6.83
C VAL A 170 14.43 -0.76 5.71
N LEU A 171 15.69 -0.41 5.99
CA LEU A 171 16.57 0.21 5.00
C LEU A 171 16.98 -0.78 3.90
N GLU A 172 17.22 -2.04 4.26
CA GLU A 172 17.58 -3.11 3.33
C GLU A 172 16.34 -3.68 2.60
N ASN A 173 15.18 -3.65 3.24
CA ASN A 173 13.94 -4.19 2.68
C ASN A 173 12.77 -3.23 2.81
N PRO A 174 12.51 -2.39 1.79
CA PRO A 174 11.41 -1.42 1.80
C PRO A 174 10.01 -2.01 2.01
N ASP A 175 9.83 -3.32 1.78
CA ASP A 175 8.55 -4.01 2.01
C ASP A 175 8.12 -3.98 3.48
N PHE A 176 9.06 -3.76 4.40
CA PHE A 176 8.76 -3.62 5.83
C PHE A 176 8.36 -2.21 6.27
N ALA A 177 8.46 -1.21 5.38
CA ALA A 177 8.18 0.18 5.71
C ALA A 177 6.79 0.40 6.31
N PHE A 178 5.77 -0.22 5.73
CA PHE A 178 4.40 -0.10 6.23
C PHE A 178 4.25 -0.75 7.62
N ALA A 179 4.74 -1.98 7.80
CA ALA A 179 4.68 -2.70 9.07
C ALA A 179 5.44 -1.94 10.16
N TYR A 180 6.61 -1.38 9.84
CA TYR A 180 7.38 -0.55 10.75
C TYR A 180 6.62 0.69 11.21
N MET A 181 5.98 1.41 10.28
CA MET A 181 5.18 2.57 10.61
C MET A 181 3.93 2.21 11.43
N ALA A 182 3.26 1.12 11.08
CA ALA A 182 2.08 0.65 11.81
C ALA A 182 2.40 0.32 13.28
N THR A 183 3.51 -0.34 13.52
CA THR A 183 3.91 -0.77 14.87
C THR A 183 4.53 0.35 15.72
N ASN A 184 5.22 1.32 15.11
CA ASN A 184 5.93 2.36 15.86
C ASN A 184 5.17 3.69 15.97
N VAL A 185 4.22 3.96 15.06
CA VAL A 185 3.52 5.25 15.00
C VAL A 185 2.09 5.15 15.50
N LEU A 186 1.44 4.01 15.29
CA LEU A 186 0.08 3.77 15.78
C LEU A 186 0.09 3.17 17.20
N ALA A 187 -1.01 3.36 17.91
CA ALA A 187 -1.22 2.60 19.15
C ALA A 187 -1.26 1.08 18.83
N PRO A 188 -0.74 0.20 19.73
CA PRO A 188 -0.60 -1.22 19.44
C PRO A 188 -1.87 -1.89 18.90
N ALA A 189 -3.04 -1.51 19.41
CA ALA A 189 -4.32 -2.03 18.93
C ALA A 189 -4.68 -1.63 17.49
N LEU A 190 -4.23 -0.45 17.03
CA LEU A 190 -4.46 0.03 15.66
C LEU A 190 -3.36 -0.40 14.68
N GLY A 191 -2.17 -0.66 15.20
CA GLY A 191 -1.05 -1.12 14.38
C GLY A 191 -1.15 -2.60 13.96
N LEU A 192 -2.01 -3.37 14.65
CA LEU A 192 -2.26 -4.78 14.34
C LEU A 192 -3.51 -5.01 13.47
N LEU A 193 -4.35 -3.99 13.25
CA LEU A 193 -5.49 -4.02 12.34
C LEU A 193 -5.06 -3.79 10.88
#